data_226ec64842fd5d660fae596a03a94dd6
#
_entry.id   226ec64842fd5d660fae596a03a94dd6
#
_cell.length_a   1.000
_cell.length_b   1.000
_cell.length_c   1.000
_cell.angle_alpha   90.00
_cell.angle_beta   90.00
_cell.angle_gamma   90.00
#
_symmetry.space_group_name_H-M   'P 1'
#
loop_
_entity.id
_entity.type
_entity.pdbx_description
1 polymer ?
#
loop_
_entity_poly.entity_id
_entity_poly.type
_entity_poly.pdbx_seq_one_letter_code
_entity_poly.pdbx_strand_id
1 'polypeptide(L)'
;LKVEQAAKLVAVAPGEATVTVTYQSAAGVSKQLTLQVTVISPFSLTADVFNPSIWEKGTFDENTRTLVTGQYGFGGWQYDSGLDLSGYKTVTVELGNDNESGVSFRLFDKTSYWSEPATYDFGSSRKIVVELNNMKDKNGGKIDPSHLYIAGFWSTGGKPIVIANVS
;
A
#
# COMPACT_ATOMS: atom_id res chain seq x y z
N LEU A 1 17.34 -8.64 -34.33
CA LEU A 1 15.98 -8.99 -33.89
C LEU A 1 15.26 -7.71 -33.48
N LYS A 2 14.13 -7.39 -34.12
CA LYS A 2 13.33 -6.23 -33.75
C LYS A 2 12.07 -6.73 -33.04
N VAL A 3 11.88 -6.33 -31.78
CA VAL A 3 10.62 -6.57 -31.06
C VAL A 3 9.68 -5.43 -31.41
N GLU A 4 8.61 -5.72 -32.13
CA GLU A 4 7.65 -4.70 -32.60
C GLU A 4 6.51 -4.41 -31.62
N GLN A 5 6.32 -5.25 -30.59
CA GLN A 5 5.35 -5.02 -29.51
C GLN A 5 5.98 -5.34 -28.18
N ALA A 6 5.84 -4.41 -27.22
CA ALA A 6 6.18 -4.66 -25.83
C ALA A 6 5.04 -5.44 -25.16
N ALA A 7 5.34 -6.62 -24.62
CA ALA A 7 4.41 -7.31 -23.73
C ALA A 7 4.45 -6.63 -22.36
N LYS A 8 3.27 -6.28 -21.82
CA LYS A 8 3.13 -5.73 -20.46
C LYS A 8 2.74 -6.86 -19.52
N LEU A 9 3.54 -7.07 -18.48
CA LEU A 9 3.16 -7.91 -17.36
C LEU A 9 2.33 -7.07 -16.39
N VAL A 10 1.18 -7.59 -15.98
CA VAL A 10 0.31 -6.95 -14.99
C VAL A 10 0.26 -7.84 -13.76
N ALA A 11 0.69 -7.30 -12.62
CA ALA A 11 0.55 -7.97 -11.34
C ALA A 11 -0.94 -7.98 -10.92
N VAL A 12 -1.47 -9.15 -10.60
CA VAL A 12 -2.87 -9.34 -10.20
C VAL A 12 -2.99 -9.54 -8.69
N ALA A 13 -2.01 -10.20 -8.09
CA ALA A 13 -1.94 -10.48 -6.66
C ALA A 13 -0.48 -10.66 -6.22
N PRO A 14 -0.17 -10.45 -4.92
CA PRO A 14 1.13 -10.80 -4.37
C PRO A 14 1.43 -12.29 -4.53
N GLY A 15 2.68 -12.62 -4.76
CA GLY A 15 3.15 -13.99 -4.92
C GLY A 15 4.33 -14.11 -5.88
N GLU A 16 4.75 -15.33 -6.12
CA GLU A 16 5.82 -15.64 -7.07
C GLU A 16 5.24 -16.24 -8.34
N ALA A 17 5.81 -15.85 -9.46
CA ALA A 17 5.43 -16.38 -10.77
C ALA A 17 6.66 -16.61 -11.63
N THR A 18 6.63 -17.68 -12.40
CA THR A 18 7.61 -17.95 -13.45
C THR A 18 7.03 -17.56 -14.79
N VAL A 19 7.63 -16.58 -15.44
CA VAL A 19 7.23 -16.15 -16.79
C VAL A 19 8.19 -16.75 -17.81
N THR A 20 7.65 -17.58 -18.70
CA THR A 20 8.44 -18.15 -19.81
C THR A 20 8.05 -17.49 -21.12
N VAL A 21 9.02 -16.86 -21.75
CA VAL A 21 8.88 -16.28 -23.08
C VAL A 21 9.49 -17.23 -24.08
N THR A 22 8.68 -17.72 -25.02
CA THR A 22 9.14 -18.59 -26.11
C THR A 22 9.17 -17.79 -27.42
N TYR A 23 10.32 -17.77 -28.06
CA TYR A 23 10.49 -17.27 -29.42
C TYR A 23 10.65 -18.43 -30.38
N GLN A 24 9.90 -18.42 -31.45
CA GLN A 24 10.04 -19.37 -32.55
C GLN A 24 10.35 -18.61 -33.84
N SER A 25 11.47 -18.96 -34.49
CA SER A 25 11.84 -18.40 -35.78
C SER A 25 11.03 -19.04 -36.90
N ALA A 26 10.98 -18.37 -38.08
CA ALA A 26 10.39 -18.94 -39.31
C ALA A 26 11.06 -20.25 -39.77
N ALA A 27 12.30 -20.49 -39.35
CA ALA A 27 13.04 -21.73 -39.61
C ALA A 27 12.80 -22.84 -38.54
N GLY A 28 11.80 -22.65 -37.63
CA GLY A 28 11.45 -23.62 -36.64
C GLY A 28 12.37 -23.68 -35.40
N VAL A 29 13.37 -22.80 -35.30
CA VAL A 29 14.24 -22.74 -34.12
C VAL A 29 13.48 -22.07 -32.96
N SER A 30 13.36 -22.78 -31.87
CA SER A 30 12.73 -22.25 -30.64
C SER A 30 13.79 -21.88 -29.62
N LYS A 31 13.59 -20.73 -28.94
CA LYS A 31 14.37 -20.32 -27.77
C LYS A 31 13.42 -19.90 -26.67
N GLN A 32 13.78 -20.21 -25.44
CA GLN A 32 13.03 -19.84 -24.25
C GLN A 32 13.88 -18.94 -23.33
N LEU A 33 13.23 -17.94 -22.76
CA LEU A 33 13.74 -17.14 -21.66
C LEU A 33 12.79 -17.30 -20.48
N THR A 34 13.33 -17.65 -19.33
CA THR A 34 12.55 -17.79 -18.10
C THR A 34 12.93 -16.67 -17.14
N LEU A 35 11.91 -15.99 -16.62
CA LEU A 35 12.03 -14.92 -15.65
C LEU A 35 11.30 -15.34 -14.37
N GLN A 36 11.95 -15.22 -13.22
CA GLN A 36 11.29 -15.28 -11.93
C GLN A 36 10.79 -13.88 -11.56
N VAL A 37 9.52 -13.76 -11.25
CA VAL A 37 8.88 -12.50 -10.89
C VAL A 37 8.25 -12.65 -9.52
N THR A 38 8.66 -11.82 -8.58
CA THR A 38 8.03 -11.73 -7.26
C THR A 38 7.17 -10.46 -7.22
N VAL A 39 5.89 -10.63 -6.93
CA VAL A 39 4.95 -9.53 -6.70
C VAL A 39 4.78 -9.41 -5.19
N ILE A 40 5.21 -8.28 -4.64
CA ILE A 40 5.02 -7.97 -3.22
C ILE A 40 3.76 -7.14 -3.03
N SER A 41 3.09 -7.31 -1.88
CA SER A 41 1.99 -6.41 -1.50
C SER A 41 2.53 -5.00 -1.32
N PRO A 42 1.89 -3.97 -1.87
CA PRO A 42 2.28 -2.59 -1.60
C PRO A 42 2.14 -2.23 -0.12
N PHE A 43 1.30 -2.97 0.62
CA PHE A 43 1.06 -2.80 2.05
C PHE A 43 1.67 -3.95 2.88
N SER A 44 2.90 -4.36 2.56
CA SER A 44 3.61 -5.36 3.34
C SER A 44 3.83 -4.86 4.78
N LEU A 45 3.58 -5.74 5.76
CA LEU A 45 3.73 -5.47 7.18
C LEU A 45 5.02 -6.11 7.70
N THR A 46 6.13 -5.81 7.03
CA THR A 46 7.49 -6.22 7.42
C THR A 46 8.30 -5.01 7.88
N ALA A 47 9.24 -5.21 8.80
CA ALA A 47 9.98 -4.11 9.43
C ALA A 47 10.89 -3.34 8.46
N ASP A 48 11.21 -3.91 7.29
CA ASP A 48 12.02 -3.28 6.25
C ASP A 48 11.24 -2.31 5.36
N VAL A 49 9.90 -2.44 5.29
CA VAL A 49 9.05 -1.58 4.47
C VAL A 49 8.03 -0.76 5.26
N PHE A 50 7.61 -1.24 6.43
CA PHE A 50 6.70 -0.49 7.30
C PHE A 50 7.48 0.45 8.23
N ASN A 51 7.35 1.76 8.03
CA ASN A 51 7.99 2.77 8.88
C ASN A 51 7.04 3.20 10.02
N PRO A 52 7.32 2.82 11.28
CA PRO A 52 6.46 3.23 12.41
C PRO A 52 6.60 4.70 12.81
N SER A 53 7.56 5.42 12.22
CA SER A 53 7.97 6.76 12.62
C SER A 53 8.01 7.72 11.44
N ILE A 54 7.03 7.66 10.53
CA ILE A 54 6.90 8.65 9.45
C ILE A 54 6.68 10.03 10.06
N TRP A 55 5.89 10.09 11.12
CA TRP A 55 5.61 11.27 11.90
C TRP A 55 5.56 10.89 13.38
N GLU A 56 6.34 11.58 14.20
CA GLU A 56 6.60 11.25 15.60
C GLU A 56 7.22 9.85 15.78
N LYS A 57 7.87 9.64 16.91
CA LYS A 57 8.55 8.38 17.21
C LYS A 57 7.51 7.29 17.54
N GLY A 58 7.49 6.22 16.73
CA GLY A 58 6.68 5.04 16.97
C GLY A 58 7.51 3.77 17.02
N THR A 59 6.85 2.65 17.29
CA THR A 59 7.41 1.29 17.25
C THR A 59 6.49 0.36 16.48
N PHE A 60 7.07 -0.64 15.83
CA PHE A 60 6.32 -1.68 15.14
C PHE A 60 6.88 -3.06 15.49
N ASP A 61 6.02 -3.96 15.92
CA ASP A 61 6.33 -5.37 16.11
C ASP A 61 5.75 -6.16 14.94
N GLU A 62 6.63 -6.67 14.09
CA GLU A 62 6.26 -7.42 12.89
C GLU A 62 5.55 -8.74 13.20
N ASN A 63 5.94 -9.43 14.29
CA ASN A 63 5.36 -10.73 14.65
C ASN A 63 3.90 -10.61 15.07
N THR A 64 3.58 -9.56 15.79
CA THR A 64 2.21 -9.27 16.26
C THR A 64 1.49 -8.27 15.35
N ARG A 65 2.19 -7.70 14.36
CA ARG A 65 1.71 -6.62 13.48
C ARG A 65 1.16 -5.43 14.27
N THR A 66 1.85 -5.09 15.37
CA THR A 66 1.40 -4.06 16.30
C THR A 66 2.19 -2.78 16.12
N LEU A 67 1.51 -1.72 15.75
CA LEU A 67 2.01 -0.35 15.71
C LEU A 67 1.63 0.37 17.00
N VAL A 68 2.60 1.05 17.62
CA VAL A 68 2.35 2.05 18.66
C VAL A 68 2.97 3.35 18.18
N THR A 69 2.15 4.36 17.92
CA THR A 69 2.64 5.69 17.50
C THR A 69 2.99 6.54 18.71
N GLY A 70 3.83 7.55 18.50
CA GLY A 70 3.90 8.70 19.42
C GLY A 70 2.58 9.46 19.47
N GLN A 71 2.51 10.49 20.33
CA GLN A 71 1.31 11.32 20.42
C GLN A 71 1.07 12.06 19.10
N TYR A 72 -0.12 11.91 18.52
CA TYR A 72 -0.48 12.42 17.20
C TYR A 72 0.45 11.92 16.08
N GLY A 73 1.02 10.73 16.27
CA GLY A 73 1.99 10.14 15.37
C GLY A 73 1.38 9.41 14.17
N PHE A 74 2.24 9.06 13.23
CA PHE A 74 1.87 8.38 11.98
C PHE A 74 2.90 7.30 11.64
N GLY A 75 2.42 6.08 11.40
CA GLY A 75 3.22 4.97 10.90
C GLY A 75 2.58 4.33 9.66
N GLY A 76 3.40 3.84 8.74
CA GLY A 76 2.88 3.29 7.49
C GLY A 76 3.96 3.10 6.42
N TRP A 77 3.60 3.34 5.19
CA TRP A 77 4.42 3.13 4.00
C TRP A 77 4.69 4.44 3.27
N GLN A 78 5.90 4.54 2.72
CA GLN A 78 6.35 5.64 1.87
C GLN A 78 6.82 5.09 0.54
N TYR A 79 6.43 5.72 -0.55
CA TYR A 79 6.71 5.29 -1.92
C TYR A 79 7.41 6.42 -2.67
N ASP A 80 8.72 6.35 -2.83
CA ASP A 80 9.54 7.42 -3.44
C ASP A 80 9.13 7.74 -4.89
N SER A 81 8.72 6.72 -5.63
CA SER A 81 8.29 6.85 -7.03
C SER A 81 6.77 6.93 -7.20
N GLY A 82 6.03 6.97 -6.09
CA GLY A 82 4.58 6.85 -6.10
C GLY A 82 4.09 5.41 -6.30
N LEU A 83 2.95 5.12 -5.69
CA LEU A 83 2.21 3.87 -5.83
C LEU A 83 0.99 4.10 -6.73
N ASP A 84 0.88 3.35 -7.81
CA ASP A 84 -0.29 3.38 -8.70
C ASP A 84 -1.30 2.32 -8.29
N LEU A 85 -2.42 2.76 -7.72
CA LEU A 85 -3.58 1.94 -7.40
C LEU A 85 -4.78 2.21 -8.32
N SER A 86 -4.62 2.93 -9.42
CA SER A 86 -5.72 3.29 -10.33
C SER A 86 -6.40 2.08 -10.99
N GLY A 87 -5.71 0.94 -11.05
CA GLY A 87 -6.26 -0.33 -11.53
C GLY A 87 -7.15 -1.07 -10.52
N TYR A 88 -7.22 -0.60 -9.27
CA TYR A 88 -8.01 -1.22 -8.21
C TYR A 88 -9.24 -0.39 -7.88
N LYS A 89 -10.27 -1.02 -7.30
CA LYS A 89 -11.49 -0.34 -6.88
C LYS A 89 -11.44 0.13 -5.44
N THR A 90 -10.89 -0.72 -4.58
CA THR A 90 -10.90 -0.51 -3.12
C THR A 90 -9.59 -0.91 -2.47
N VAL A 91 -9.32 -0.30 -1.31
CA VAL A 91 -8.40 -0.80 -0.30
C VAL A 91 -9.20 -1.13 0.94
N THR A 92 -9.05 -2.35 1.44
CA THR A 92 -9.66 -2.80 2.69
C THR A 92 -8.63 -2.78 3.79
N VAL A 93 -8.96 -2.15 4.93
CA VAL A 93 -8.10 -2.10 6.11
C VAL A 93 -8.84 -2.70 7.30
N GLU A 94 -8.22 -3.66 7.98
CA GLU A 94 -8.79 -4.37 9.11
C GLU A 94 -7.85 -4.30 10.32
N LEU A 95 -8.41 -3.98 11.48
CA LEU A 95 -7.72 -3.99 12.77
C LEU A 95 -8.00 -5.31 13.51
N GLY A 96 -6.99 -5.84 14.18
CA GLY A 96 -7.08 -7.05 14.98
C GLY A 96 -7.58 -6.83 16.40
N ASN A 97 -7.63 -5.57 16.85
CA ASN A 97 -8.12 -5.19 18.19
C ASN A 97 -9.16 -4.07 18.08
N ASP A 98 -9.88 -3.86 19.18
CA ASP A 98 -10.80 -2.73 19.29
C ASP A 98 -10.02 -1.43 19.24
N ASN A 99 -10.54 -0.53 18.43
CA ASN A 99 -10.05 0.83 18.36
C ASN A 99 -10.85 1.68 19.34
N GLU A 100 -10.28 1.97 20.48
CA GLU A 100 -10.94 2.75 21.54
C GLU A 100 -11.03 4.25 21.25
N SER A 101 -10.51 4.74 20.16
CA SER A 101 -10.65 6.08 19.61
C SER A 101 -9.37 6.64 18.97
N GLY A 102 -9.56 7.55 18.02
CA GLY A 102 -8.49 8.37 17.48
C GLY A 102 -7.50 7.64 16.57
N VAL A 103 -7.92 6.58 15.89
CA VAL A 103 -7.14 5.96 14.81
C VAL A 103 -7.81 6.21 13.47
N SER A 104 -7.04 6.67 12.51
CA SER A 104 -7.48 6.82 11.12
C SER A 104 -6.48 6.21 10.15
N PHE A 105 -6.97 5.69 9.04
CA PHE A 105 -6.15 5.35 7.89
C PHE A 105 -6.13 6.53 6.93
N ARG A 106 -4.94 6.90 6.44
CA ARG A 106 -4.76 8.08 5.59
C ARG A 106 -3.95 7.76 4.35
N LEU A 107 -4.29 8.41 3.25
CA LEU A 107 -3.66 8.26 1.94
C LEU A 107 -3.31 9.65 1.39
N PHE A 108 -2.05 9.83 0.99
CA PHE A 108 -1.53 11.08 0.46
C PHE A 108 -1.08 10.90 -0.98
N ASP A 109 -1.51 11.76 -1.87
CA ASP A 109 -1.06 11.84 -3.27
C ASP A 109 0.11 12.82 -3.47
N LYS A 110 0.76 13.21 -2.37
CA LYS A 110 1.94 14.10 -2.36
C LYS A 110 2.99 13.55 -1.42
N THR A 111 4.23 13.90 -1.70
CA THR A 111 5.40 13.48 -0.91
C THR A 111 5.46 14.10 0.48
N SER A 112 4.67 15.13 0.74
CA SER A 112 4.64 15.84 2.02
C SER A 112 3.42 15.44 2.84
N TYR A 113 3.63 14.99 4.08
CA TYR A 113 2.58 14.74 5.05
C TYR A 113 1.92 16.03 5.61
N TRP A 114 2.42 17.21 5.21
CA TRP A 114 1.75 18.50 5.44
C TRP A 114 0.58 18.73 4.47
N SER A 115 0.52 17.95 3.38
CA SER A 115 -0.62 17.99 2.49
C SER A 115 -1.86 17.36 3.15
N GLU A 116 -3.02 17.76 2.71
CA GLU A 116 -4.27 17.18 3.20
C GLU A 116 -4.48 15.78 2.61
N PRO A 117 -4.56 14.73 3.42
CA PRO A 117 -4.81 13.37 2.95
C PRO A 117 -6.30 13.07 2.78
N ALA A 118 -6.60 12.00 2.05
CA ALA A 118 -7.85 11.28 2.28
C ALA A 118 -7.77 10.61 3.66
N THR A 119 -8.75 10.88 4.52
CA THR A 119 -8.77 10.41 5.91
C THR A 119 -10.00 9.56 6.18
N TYR A 120 -9.77 8.39 6.75
CA TYR A 120 -10.82 7.42 7.08
C TYR A 120 -10.68 7.04 8.55
N ASP A 121 -11.60 7.53 9.38
CA ASP A 121 -11.63 7.23 10.80
C ASP A 121 -12.28 5.86 11.05
N PHE A 122 -11.66 5.04 11.89
CA PHE A 122 -12.24 3.75 12.26
C PHE A 122 -13.48 3.91 13.17
N GLY A 123 -13.51 4.96 14.00
CA GLY A 123 -14.57 5.11 14.99
C GLY A 123 -14.63 3.89 15.91
N SER A 124 -15.79 3.23 15.98
CA SER A 124 -15.99 1.95 16.68
C SER A 124 -15.81 0.73 15.78
N SER A 125 -15.51 0.92 14.49
CA SER A 125 -15.30 -0.17 13.54
C SER A 125 -13.87 -0.70 13.61
N ARG A 126 -13.71 -2.00 13.33
CA ARG A 126 -12.40 -2.62 13.07
C ARG A 126 -12.06 -2.67 11.58
N LYS A 127 -13.00 -2.27 10.71
CA LYS A 127 -12.84 -2.39 9.28
C LYS A 127 -13.30 -1.14 8.58
N ILE A 128 -12.51 -0.70 7.62
CA ILE A 128 -12.87 0.33 6.65
C ILE A 128 -12.63 -0.19 5.23
N VAL A 129 -13.40 0.32 4.28
CA VAL A 129 -13.21 0.09 2.85
C VAL A 129 -13.07 1.46 2.19
N VAL A 130 -11.91 1.68 1.62
CA VAL A 130 -11.58 2.92 0.89
C VAL A 130 -11.94 2.72 -0.57
N GLU A 131 -12.87 3.50 -1.09
CA GLU A 131 -13.17 3.55 -2.52
C GLU A 131 -12.17 4.48 -3.23
N LEU A 132 -11.22 3.90 -3.95
CA LEU A 132 -10.08 4.64 -4.52
C LEU A 132 -10.49 5.75 -5.49
N ASN A 133 -11.53 5.53 -6.29
CA ASN A 133 -12.02 6.53 -7.24
C ASN A 133 -12.77 7.71 -6.58
N ASN A 134 -13.12 7.57 -5.30
CA ASN A 134 -13.90 8.56 -4.55
C ASN A 134 -13.10 9.23 -3.43
N MET A 135 -11.79 9.02 -3.38
CA MET A 135 -10.95 9.62 -2.34
C MET A 135 -10.94 11.14 -2.42
N LYS A 136 -11.18 11.78 -1.27
CA LYS A 136 -11.15 13.23 -1.11
C LYS A 136 -10.44 13.60 0.19
N ASP A 137 -9.78 14.73 0.17
CA ASP A 137 -9.32 15.39 1.38
C ASP A 137 -10.48 16.04 2.17
N LYS A 138 -10.19 16.56 3.35
CA LYS A 138 -11.20 17.23 4.20
C LYS A 138 -11.81 18.49 3.59
N ASN A 139 -11.19 19.07 2.56
CA ASN A 139 -11.66 20.25 1.84
C ASN A 139 -12.45 19.88 0.57
N GLY A 140 -12.60 18.57 0.29
CA GLY A 140 -13.27 18.05 -0.90
C GLY A 140 -12.36 17.94 -2.12
N GLY A 141 -11.06 18.25 -1.99
CA GLY A 141 -10.07 18.06 -3.04
C GLY A 141 -9.90 16.58 -3.36
N LYS A 142 -9.83 16.23 -4.65
CA LYS A 142 -9.65 14.85 -5.09
C LYS A 142 -8.23 14.38 -4.80
N ILE A 143 -8.10 13.18 -4.26
CA ILE A 143 -6.84 12.45 -4.09
C ILE A 143 -6.64 11.50 -5.27
N ASP A 144 -5.47 11.54 -5.89
CA ASP A 144 -5.17 10.75 -7.09
C ASP A 144 -4.66 9.35 -6.73
N PRO A 145 -5.43 8.27 -7.02
CA PRO A 145 -5.01 6.91 -6.72
C PRO A 145 -3.85 6.42 -7.60
N SER A 146 -3.52 7.10 -8.69
CA SER A 146 -2.39 6.72 -9.55
C SER A 146 -1.03 7.19 -9.03
N HIS A 147 -1.01 8.05 -8.02
CA HIS A 147 0.22 8.65 -7.47
C HIS A 147 0.14 8.79 -5.95
N LEU A 148 -0.01 7.68 -5.23
CA LEU A 148 0.02 7.68 -3.77
C LEU A 148 1.47 7.59 -3.29
N TYR A 149 1.90 8.52 -2.45
CA TYR A 149 3.26 8.55 -1.91
C TYR A 149 3.33 8.11 -0.45
N ILE A 150 2.26 8.28 0.31
CA ILE A 150 2.22 7.90 1.72
C ILE A 150 0.87 7.25 2.01
N ALA A 151 0.90 6.12 2.71
CA ALA A 151 -0.28 5.46 3.25
C ALA A 151 0.01 4.99 4.67
N GLY A 152 -0.97 5.01 5.57
CA GLY A 152 -0.73 4.51 6.92
C GLY A 152 -1.76 4.94 7.96
N PHE A 153 -1.36 4.78 9.20
CA PHE A 153 -2.20 4.95 10.39
C PHE A 153 -1.75 6.16 11.20
N TRP A 154 -2.64 7.10 11.35
CA TRP A 154 -2.51 8.17 12.33
C TRP A 154 -3.24 7.82 13.61
N SER A 155 -2.69 8.20 14.75
CA SER A 155 -3.35 7.99 16.02
C SER A 155 -3.06 9.12 17.01
N THR A 156 -3.94 9.25 18.00
CA THR A 156 -3.71 10.15 19.15
C THR A 156 -2.54 9.69 20.04
N GLY A 157 -2.05 8.47 19.83
CA GLY A 157 -0.83 7.92 20.42
C GLY A 157 -1.03 7.05 21.65
N GLY A 158 0.01 6.29 21.96
CA GLY A 158 0.16 5.54 23.19
C GLY A 158 -0.64 4.23 23.31
N LYS A 159 -1.56 3.95 22.38
CA LYS A 159 -2.33 2.69 22.35
C LYS A 159 -1.86 1.79 21.20
N PRO A 160 -1.81 0.46 21.41
CA PRO A 160 -1.45 -0.47 20.36
C PRO A 160 -2.54 -0.54 19.27
N ILE A 161 -2.09 -0.50 18.03
CA ILE A 161 -2.90 -0.71 16.82
C ILE A 161 -2.46 -2.03 16.23
N VAL A 162 -3.26 -3.07 16.35
CA VAL A 162 -2.99 -4.37 15.71
C VAL A 162 -3.55 -4.33 14.30
N ILE A 163 -2.67 -4.43 13.30
CA ILE A 163 -3.05 -4.36 11.89
C ILE A 163 -3.27 -5.79 11.39
N ALA A 164 -4.54 -6.20 11.29
CA ALA A 164 -4.86 -7.55 10.83
C ALA A 164 -4.60 -7.72 9.34
N ASN A 165 -5.05 -6.75 8.53
CA ASN A 165 -4.90 -6.80 7.07
C ASN A 165 -4.98 -5.40 6.43
N VAL A 166 -4.25 -5.23 5.31
CA VAL A 166 -4.42 -4.13 4.35
C VAL A 166 -4.29 -4.72 2.95
N SER A 167 -5.38 -4.69 2.18
CA SER A 167 -5.47 -5.37 0.88
C SER A 167 -6.30 -4.60 -0.14
#